data_be4862187fe3cff05bebe7feca0824bb
#
_entry.id   be4862187fe3cff05bebe7feca0824bb
#
_cell.length_a   1.000
_cell.length_b   1.000
_cell.length_c   1.000
_cell.angle_alpha   90.00
_cell.angle_beta   90.00
_cell.angle_gamma   90.00
#
_symmetry.space_group_name_H-M   'P 1'
#
loop_
_entity.id
_entity.type
_entity.pdbx_description
1 polymer ?
#
loop_
_entity_poly.entity_id
_entity_poly.type
_entity_poly.pdbx_seq_one_letter_code
_entity_poly.pdbx_strand_id
1 'polypeptide(L)'
;ETTEQAETESEEEVLPEGKYRSELTNELIDDSLKDQRPIAVMVDNESIALPHYGLSHADVVYEMMNSTMNGRITRFMALFKDYESVDQIGSIRSVRPTNIILAAEWNAIICHDGGPFYIDEYLAEPCSDHFSGTFSRVNNGKSREYTEYIVSGDMDKNFSNSDVSKEYTSYYEGEHYQFANEDNPVDLSDAADAITAETVDLPFPHNGSYLEYDADDQLYYYSEYGKAHVDPGNDNAQLCFKNLLIQSAGFTQYDEHGYMIFDVITSG
;
A
#
# COMPACT_ATOMS: atom_id res chain seq x y z
N GLU A 1 -14.02 -29.10 -38.75
CA GLU A 1 -13.24 -27.85 -38.99
C GLU A 1 -12.62 -27.52 -37.66
N THR A 2 -11.31 -27.77 -37.60
CA THR A 2 -10.46 -27.52 -36.43
C THR A 2 -10.01 -26.06 -36.52
N THR A 3 -10.48 -25.23 -35.59
CA THR A 3 -10.01 -23.86 -35.47
C THR A 3 -8.66 -23.92 -34.77
N GLU A 4 -7.57 -23.72 -35.52
CA GLU A 4 -6.25 -23.43 -34.98
C GLU A 4 -6.31 -22.07 -34.25
N GLN A 5 -6.19 -22.09 -32.94
CA GLN A 5 -5.83 -20.91 -32.16
C GLN A 5 -4.37 -20.61 -32.47
N ALA A 6 -4.13 -19.48 -33.13
CA ALA A 6 -2.79 -18.95 -33.28
C ALA A 6 -2.31 -18.52 -31.88
N GLU A 7 -1.36 -19.27 -31.34
CA GLU A 7 -0.52 -18.79 -30.23
C GLU A 7 0.32 -17.63 -30.80
N THR A 8 -0.05 -16.42 -30.44
CA THR A 8 0.82 -15.25 -30.62
C THR A 8 1.95 -15.42 -29.62
N GLU A 9 3.13 -15.84 -30.08
CA GLU A 9 4.37 -15.69 -29.32
C GLU A 9 4.52 -14.20 -29.02
N SER A 10 4.36 -13.82 -27.75
CA SER A 10 4.72 -12.49 -27.29
C SER A 10 6.25 -12.37 -27.42
N GLU A 11 6.74 -11.45 -28.25
CA GLU A 11 8.15 -11.10 -28.24
C GLU A 11 8.51 -10.68 -26.81
N GLU A 12 9.49 -11.35 -26.20
CA GLU A 12 9.99 -10.98 -24.88
C GLU A 12 10.51 -9.54 -24.95
N GLU A 13 9.99 -8.67 -24.09
CA GLU A 13 10.45 -7.30 -23.97
C GLU A 13 11.93 -7.26 -23.60
N VAL A 14 12.73 -6.52 -24.36
CA VAL A 14 14.15 -6.31 -24.06
C VAL A 14 14.29 -5.13 -23.10
N LEU A 15 14.48 -5.43 -21.84
CA LEU A 15 14.65 -4.40 -20.80
C LEU A 15 16.07 -3.78 -20.85
N PRO A 16 16.22 -2.51 -20.40
CA PRO A 16 17.52 -1.90 -20.20
C PRO A 16 18.39 -2.70 -19.21
N GLU A 17 19.71 -2.70 -19.43
CA GLU A 17 20.65 -3.37 -18.52
C GLU A 17 20.52 -2.84 -17.07
N GLY A 18 20.46 -3.76 -16.12
CA GLY A 18 20.32 -3.44 -14.68
C GLY A 18 18.92 -2.99 -14.27
N LYS A 19 17.90 -3.22 -15.09
CA LYS A 19 16.50 -2.87 -14.80
C LYS A 19 15.59 -4.08 -14.97
N TYR A 20 14.53 -4.08 -14.15
CA TYR A 20 13.39 -4.98 -14.32
C TYR A 20 12.08 -4.22 -14.09
N ARG A 21 10.96 -4.78 -14.50
CA ARG A 21 9.65 -4.21 -14.23
C ARG A 21 9.18 -4.60 -12.85
N SER A 22 8.86 -3.60 -12.03
CA SER A 22 8.31 -3.81 -10.68
C SER A 22 6.99 -4.57 -10.75
N GLU A 23 6.86 -5.62 -9.97
CA GLU A 23 5.63 -6.38 -9.79
C GLU A 23 4.51 -5.58 -9.09
N LEU A 24 4.84 -4.42 -8.49
CA LEU A 24 3.88 -3.54 -7.83
C LEU A 24 3.34 -2.45 -8.77
N THR A 25 4.17 -1.92 -9.67
CA THR A 25 3.85 -0.72 -10.45
C THR A 25 4.05 -0.87 -11.95
N ASN A 26 4.74 -1.92 -12.41
CA ASN A 26 5.23 -2.10 -13.78
C ASN A 26 6.26 -1.05 -14.23
N GLU A 27 6.76 -0.22 -13.33
CA GLU A 27 7.83 0.72 -13.63
C GLU A 27 9.18 0.03 -13.68
N LEU A 28 10.12 0.61 -14.47
CA LEU A 28 11.48 0.12 -14.56
C LEU A 28 12.29 0.56 -13.34
N ILE A 29 12.58 -0.37 -12.45
CA ILE A 29 13.39 -0.15 -11.25
C ILE A 29 14.69 -0.95 -11.31
N ASP A 30 15.58 -0.76 -10.33
CA ASP A 30 16.88 -1.43 -10.26
C ASP A 30 16.70 -2.95 -10.09
N ASP A 31 17.44 -3.77 -10.84
CA ASP A 31 17.30 -5.22 -10.83
C ASP A 31 17.81 -5.86 -9.53
N SER A 32 18.60 -5.15 -8.73
CA SER A 32 19.00 -5.58 -7.39
C SER A 32 17.82 -5.72 -6.42
N LEU A 33 16.70 -5.07 -6.72
CA LEU A 33 15.47 -5.14 -5.93
C LEU A 33 14.56 -6.32 -6.29
N LYS A 34 14.85 -7.05 -7.38
CA LYS A 34 13.95 -8.07 -7.94
C LYS A 34 13.50 -9.11 -6.91
N ASP A 35 14.42 -9.62 -6.12
CA ASP A 35 14.13 -10.66 -5.13
C ASP A 35 13.74 -10.08 -3.76
N GLN A 36 13.82 -8.76 -3.58
CA GLN A 36 13.47 -8.07 -2.35
C GLN A 36 11.97 -8.05 -2.14
N ARG A 37 11.52 -8.44 -0.94
CA ARG A 37 10.12 -8.30 -0.51
C ARG A 37 9.77 -6.83 -0.31
N PRO A 38 8.57 -6.40 -0.67
CA PRO A 38 8.08 -5.09 -0.24
C PRO A 38 7.84 -5.06 1.26
N ILE A 39 7.83 -3.88 1.84
CA ILE A 39 7.28 -3.67 3.18
C ILE A 39 5.87 -3.10 3.08
N ALA A 40 5.00 -3.45 4.04
CA ALA A 40 3.64 -2.93 4.18
C ALA A 40 3.58 -2.09 5.47
N VAL A 41 3.58 -0.78 5.36
CA VAL A 41 3.64 0.14 6.49
C VAL A 41 2.24 0.60 6.87
N MET A 42 1.88 0.42 8.14
CA MET A 42 0.62 0.91 8.71
C MET A 42 0.77 2.39 9.06
N VAL A 43 0.18 3.28 8.28
CA VAL A 43 0.27 4.73 8.49
C VAL A 43 -1.04 5.27 9.07
N ASP A 44 -0.93 6.03 10.16
CA ASP A 44 -2.08 6.66 10.82
C ASP A 44 -2.71 7.73 9.92
N ASN A 45 -4.03 7.77 9.86
CA ASN A 45 -4.74 8.79 9.08
C ASN A 45 -5.66 9.67 9.93
N GLU A 46 -5.34 9.87 11.20
CA GLU A 46 -5.94 10.95 11.99
C GLU A 46 -5.34 12.30 11.60
N SER A 47 -6.14 13.36 11.66
CA SER A 47 -5.67 14.72 11.33
C SER A 47 -4.47 15.18 12.17
N ILE A 48 -4.33 14.68 13.40
CA ILE A 48 -3.19 14.94 14.28
C ILE A 48 -1.91 14.24 13.80
N ALA A 49 -2.02 13.15 13.03
CA ALA A 49 -0.88 12.44 12.46
C ALA A 49 -0.21 13.22 11.32
N LEU A 50 -0.96 14.09 10.66
CA LEU A 50 -0.48 14.88 9.51
C LEU A 50 0.63 15.90 9.93
N PRO A 51 1.58 16.18 9.01
CA PRO A 51 1.75 15.59 7.69
C PRO A 51 2.33 14.17 7.76
N HIS A 52 2.03 13.34 6.76
CA HIS A 52 2.71 12.07 6.58
C HIS A 52 4.03 12.26 5.84
N TYR A 53 4.98 11.38 6.11
CA TYR A 53 6.29 11.34 5.47
C TYR A 53 6.44 10.04 4.69
N GLY A 54 7.03 10.11 3.51
CA GLY A 54 7.35 8.97 2.66
C GLY A 54 6.16 8.40 1.88
N LEU A 55 4.93 8.82 2.16
CA LEU A 55 3.74 8.22 1.56
C LEU A 55 3.66 8.46 0.03
N SER A 56 4.26 9.56 -0.46
CA SER A 56 4.35 9.86 -1.89
C SER A 56 5.31 8.94 -2.68
N HIS A 57 6.12 8.14 -1.98
CA HIS A 57 6.99 7.13 -2.56
C HIS A 57 6.40 5.72 -2.53
N ALA A 58 5.18 5.56 -2.01
CA ALA A 58 4.55 4.25 -1.93
C ALA A 58 4.13 3.76 -3.32
N ASP A 59 4.42 2.49 -3.60
CA ASP A 59 4.03 1.82 -4.84
C ASP A 59 2.53 1.54 -4.89
N VAL A 60 1.95 1.10 -3.77
CA VAL A 60 0.51 0.84 -3.62
C VAL A 60 0.04 1.37 -2.26
N VAL A 61 -1.09 2.05 -2.24
CA VAL A 61 -1.69 2.55 -1.01
C VAL A 61 -3.12 2.03 -0.87
N TYR A 62 -3.36 1.30 0.21
CA TYR A 62 -4.70 0.92 0.62
C TYR A 62 -5.21 1.94 1.64
N GLU A 63 -6.34 2.59 1.36
CA GLU A 63 -7.09 3.34 2.38
C GLU A 63 -8.31 2.54 2.79
N MET A 64 -8.42 2.22 4.07
CA MET A 64 -9.50 1.41 4.61
C MET A 64 -10.04 2.03 5.90
N MET A 65 -11.35 1.89 6.11
CA MET A 65 -11.94 2.25 7.39
C MET A 65 -11.37 1.34 8.49
N ASN A 66 -10.83 1.95 9.53
CA ASN A 66 -10.17 1.25 10.63
C ASN A 66 -11.15 0.91 11.78
N SER A 67 -12.20 1.72 11.94
CA SER A 67 -13.21 1.56 12.98
C SER A 67 -14.54 2.15 12.56
N THR A 68 -15.65 1.54 12.97
CA THR A 68 -17.01 2.10 12.83
C THR A 68 -17.26 3.24 13.82
N MET A 69 -16.41 3.37 14.84
CA MET A 69 -16.43 4.43 15.84
C MET A 69 -15.41 5.53 15.48
N ASN A 70 -15.26 6.51 16.36
CA ASN A 70 -14.31 7.62 16.18
C ASN A 70 -14.47 8.35 14.82
N GLY A 71 -15.72 8.57 14.39
CA GLY A 71 -16.02 9.24 13.13
C GLY A 71 -15.76 8.37 11.90
N ARG A 72 -15.57 7.06 12.04
CA ARG A 72 -15.19 6.13 10.98
C ARG A 72 -13.81 6.42 10.41
N ILE A 73 -12.85 6.57 11.31
CA ILE A 73 -11.45 6.84 10.97
C ILE A 73 -10.89 5.82 9.99
N THR A 74 -10.12 6.28 9.03
CA THR A 74 -9.38 5.42 8.09
C THR A 74 -7.94 5.19 8.56
N ARG A 75 -7.27 4.25 7.91
CA ARG A 75 -5.84 4.00 8.03
C ARG A 75 -5.29 3.61 6.68
N PHE A 76 -4.05 4.04 6.40
CA PHE A 76 -3.34 3.56 5.23
C PHE A 76 -2.53 2.30 5.56
N MET A 77 -2.50 1.39 4.59
CA MET A 77 -1.43 0.41 4.44
C MET A 77 -0.70 0.76 3.15
N ALA A 78 0.54 1.17 3.27
CA ALA A 78 1.35 1.59 2.13
C ALA A 78 2.46 0.58 1.86
N LEU A 79 2.54 0.12 0.61
CA LEU A 79 3.54 -0.83 0.14
C LEU A 79 4.71 -0.08 -0.51
N PHE A 80 5.92 -0.49 -0.16
CA PHE A 80 7.16 0.06 -0.70
C PHE A 80 8.08 -1.06 -1.14
N LYS A 81 8.48 -1.07 -2.40
CA LYS A 81 9.51 -1.99 -2.92
C LYS A 81 10.90 -1.45 -2.62
N ASP A 82 11.16 -0.21 -2.97
CA ASP A 82 12.43 0.48 -2.72
C ASP A 82 12.37 1.32 -1.43
N TYR A 83 12.09 0.65 -0.30
CA TYR A 83 11.95 1.33 0.99
C TYR A 83 13.26 1.91 1.54
N GLU A 84 14.41 1.43 1.09
CA GLU A 84 15.71 1.93 1.54
C GLU A 84 16.05 3.31 0.94
N SER A 85 15.41 3.69 -0.17
CA SER A 85 15.57 5.01 -0.79
C SER A 85 14.77 6.12 -0.10
N VAL A 86 13.87 5.78 0.83
CA VAL A 86 12.96 6.73 1.49
C VAL A 86 13.50 7.08 2.88
N ASP A 87 13.85 8.34 3.10
CA ASP A 87 14.49 8.81 4.34
C ASP A 87 13.63 8.62 5.60
N GLN A 88 12.31 8.77 5.47
CA GLN A 88 11.38 8.68 6.58
C GLN A 88 9.99 8.23 6.11
N ILE A 89 9.39 7.22 6.76
CA ILE A 89 8.04 6.72 6.46
C ILE A 89 7.21 6.70 7.75
N GLY A 90 6.01 7.28 7.72
CA GLY A 90 5.06 7.21 8.84
C GLY A 90 4.25 8.49 9.07
N SER A 91 3.59 8.65 10.22
CA SER A 91 3.77 7.91 11.50
C SER A 91 3.11 6.51 11.45
N ILE A 92 3.80 5.57 12.06
CA ILE A 92 3.39 4.16 12.11
C ILE A 92 2.34 3.94 13.20
N ARG A 93 1.38 3.06 12.93
CA ARG A 93 0.31 2.69 13.86
C ARG A 93 -0.02 1.20 13.82
N SER A 94 -1.00 0.84 14.63
CA SER A 94 -1.42 -0.54 14.83
C SER A 94 -2.01 -1.19 13.59
N VAL A 95 -1.72 -2.46 13.38
CA VAL A 95 -2.27 -3.31 12.32
C VAL A 95 -3.66 -3.87 12.68
N ARG A 96 -4.39 -4.30 11.68
CA ARG A 96 -5.68 -5.02 11.81
C ARG A 96 -5.64 -6.31 10.98
N PRO A 97 -6.50 -7.30 11.26
CA PRO A 97 -6.49 -8.56 10.52
C PRO A 97 -6.55 -8.40 9.00
N THR A 98 -7.39 -7.51 8.49
CA THR A 98 -7.49 -7.25 7.04
C THR A 98 -6.15 -6.81 6.44
N ASN A 99 -5.40 -5.95 7.14
CA ASN A 99 -4.09 -5.52 6.65
C ASN A 99 -3.11 -6.69 6.56
N ILE A 100 -3.15 -7.62 7.53
CA ILE A 100 -2.27 -8.79 7.55
C ILE A 100 -2.58 -9.71 6.36
N ILE A 101 -3.87 -9.95 6.10
CA ILE A 101 -4.32 -10.75 4.96
C ILE A 101 -3.87 -10.13 3.63
N LEU A 102 -4.12 -8.82 3.44
CA LEU A 102 -3.74 -8.14 2.21
C LEU A 102 -2.21 -8.04 2.04
N ALA A 103 -1.45 -7.86 3.12
CA ALA A 103 0.01 -7.86 3.05
C ALA A 103 0.57 -9.23 2.63
N ALA A 104 -0.09 -10.33 3.02
CA ALA A 104 0.32 -11.68 2.66
C ALA A 104 0.22 -11.94 1.15
N GLU A 105 -0.73 -11.31 0.44
CA GLU A 105 -0.85 -11.42 -1.03
C GLU A 105 0.40 -10.92 -1.76
N TRP A 106 1.12 -9.97 -1.15
CA TRP A 106 2.37 -9.42 -1.68
C TRP A 106 3.61 -10.10 -1.11
N ASN A 107 3.44 -11.09 -0.22
CA ASN A 107 4.51 -11.58 0.64
C ASN A 107 5.27 -10.44 1.35
N ALA A 108 4.57 -9.33 1.65
CA ALA A 108 5.15 -8.13 2.25
C ALA A 108 5.48 -8.32 3.72
N ILE A 109 6.52 -7.61 4.20
CA ILE A 109 6.87 -7.55 5.62
C ILE A 109 6.07 -6.43 6.27
N ILE A 110 5.26 -6.75 7.27
CA ILE A 110 4.36 -5.79 7.90
C ILE A 110 5.11 -4.94 8.92
N CYS A 111 5.09 -3.61 8.76
CA CYS A 111 5.67 -2.64 9.68
C CYS A 111 4.55 -1.90 10.43
N HIS A 112 4.45 -2.14 11.76
CA HIS A 112 3.35 -1.61 12.57
C HIS A 112 3.76 -1.31 14.00
N ASP A 113 2.92 -0.63 14.78
CA ASP A 113 3.07 -0.42 16.23
C ASP A 113 1.85 -1.01 16.95
N GLY A 114 1.95 -2.28 17.36
CA GLY A 114 0.91 -2.98 18.08
C GLY A 114 -0.34 -3.32 17.27
N GLY A 115 -1.40 -3.64 18.00
CA GLY A 115 -2.71 -4.00 17.49
C GLY A 115 -3.59 -4.59 18.59
N PRO A 116 -4.86 -4.90 18.31
CA PRO A 116 -5.71 -5.60 19.27
C PRO A 116 -5.25 -7.06 19.45
N PHE A 117 -5.54 -7.66 20.59
CA PHE A 117 -5.06 -9.02 20.95
C PHE A 117 -5.38 -10.10 19.91
N TYR A 118 -6.45 -9.96 19.17
CA TYR A 118 -6.87 -10.94 18.17
C TYR A 118 -6.08 -10.90 16.84
N ILE A 119 -5.11 -9.98 16.69
CA ILE A 119 -4.19 -10.04 15.55
C ILE A 119 -3.16 -11.17 15.72
N ASP A 120 -2.93 -11.64 16.94
CA ASP A 120 -1.87 -12.61 17.24
C ASP A 120 -2.04 -13.91 16.43
N GLU A 121 -3.27 -14.36 16.21
CA GLU A 121 -3.54 -15.54 15.39
C GLU A 121 -3.16 -15.35 13.91
N TYR A 122 -3.36 -14.15 13.37
CA TYR A 122 -2.99 -13.81 11.99
C TYR A 122 -1.48 -13.60 11.83
N LEU A 123 -0.84 -12.99 12.82
CA LEU A 123 0.62 -12.79 12.84
C LEU A 123 1.41 -14.07 13.10
N ALA A 124 0.76 -15.09 13.66
CA ALA A 124 1.37 -16.41 13.86
C ALA A 124 1.41 -17.27 12.58
N GLU A 125 0.70 -16.84 11.51
CA GLU A 125 0.75 -17.56 10.24
C GLU A 125 2.13 -17.43 9.61
N PRO A 126 2.66 -18.51 9.02
CA PRO A 126 4.04 -18.54 8.50
C PRO A 126 4.32 -17.54 7.36
N CYS A 127 3.28 -17.03 6.71
CA CYS A 127 3.38 -16.01 5.65
C CYS A 127 3.38 -14.57 6.18
N SER A 128 3.21 -14.36 7.50
CA SER A 128 2.95 -13.05 8.12
C SER A 128 4.17 -12.51 8.87
N ASP A 129 5.30 -12.36 8.17
CA ASP A 129 6.49 -11.72 8.77
C ASP A 129 6.21 -10.25 9.10
N HIS A 130 6.65 -9.80 10.28
CA HIS A 130 6.37 -8.44 10.73
C HIS A 130 7.42 -7.87 11.68
N PHE A 131 7.46 -6.53 11.77
CA PHE A 131 8.16 -5.76 12.79
C PHE A 131 7.17 -4.85 13.53
N SER A 132 7.17 -4.91 14.86
CA SER A 132 6.20 -4.17 15.68
C SER A 132 6.89 -3.37 16.77
N GLY A 133 6.71 -2.03 16.76
CA GLY A 133 7.21 -1.14 17.80
C GLY A 133 8.73 -1.06 17.90
N THR A 134 9.45 -1.38 16.82
CA THR A 134 10.91 -1.50 16.78
C THR A 134 11.60 -0.33 16.06
N PHE A 135 10.81 0.58 15.53
CA PHE A 135 11.28 1.71 14.72
C PHE A 135 11.61 2.94 15.54
N SER A 136 12.23 3.91 14.91
CA SER A 136 12.70 5.14 15.55
C SER A 136 11.55 6.05 15.98
N ARG A 137 11.77 6.77 17.09
CA ARG A 137 10.85 7.79 17.59
C ARG A 137 11.37 9.17 17.21
N VAL A 138 10.67 9.85 16.32
CA VAL A 138 11.01 11.19 15.83
C VAL A 138 10.30 12.22 16.72
N ASN A 139 11.07 13.19 17.22
CA ASN A 139 10.49 14.29 17.99
C ASN A 139 9.81 15.30 17.06
N ASN A 140 8.52 15.19 16.91
CA ASN A 140 7.67 16.03 16.07
C ASN A 140 6.68 16.92 16.87
N GLY A 141 6.85 16.98 18.21
CA GLY A 141 6.00 17.75 19.10
C GLY A 141 4.64 17.14 19.41
N LYS A 142 4.37 15.92 18.91
CA LYS A 142 3.10 15.19 19.14
C LYS A 142 3.23 14.19 20.28
N SER A 143 2.11 13.58 20.70
CA SER A 143 2.13 12.50 21.68
C SER A 143 2.87 11.28 21.12
N ARG A 144 3.39 10.43 22.04
CA ARG A 144 4.26 9.30 21.71
C ARG A 144 3.70 8.39 20.61
N GLU A 145 2.41 8.22 20.56
CA GLU A 145 1.71 7.37 19.59
C GLU A 145 1.82 7.85 18.11
N TYR A 146 2.17 9.13 17.88
CA TYR A 146 2.36 9.72 16.55
C TYR A 146 3.83 10.00 16.22
N THR A 147 4.76 9.37 16.93
CA THR A 147 6.19 9.67 16.80
C THR A 147 7.01 8.53 16.22
N GLU A 148 6.42 7.37 15.92
CA GLU A 148 7.14 6.24 15.34
C GLU A 148 7.20 6.34 13.82
N TYR A 149 8.40 6.22 13.29
CA TYR A 149 8.68 6.27 11.86
C TYR A 149 9.76 5.25 11.53
N ILE A 150 9.73 4.70 10.31
CA ILE A 150 10.90 4.07 9.72
C ILE A 150 11.81 5.21 9.28
N VAL A 151 13.05 5.22 9.74
CA VAL A 151 14.10 6.12 9.25
C VAL A 151 15.27 5.30 8.73
N SER A 152 16.18 5.96 8.01
CA SER A 152 17.36 5.31 7.43
C SER A 152 18.10 4.42 8.44
N GLY A 153 18.32 3.16 8.08
CA GLY A 153 18.96 2.11 8.89
C GLY A 153 18.04 1.33 9.83
N ASP A 154 16.78 1.71 10.03
CA ASP A 154 15.86 0.98 10.89
C ASP A 154 15.52 -0.41 10.32
N MET A 155 15.35 -0.52 9.00
CA MET A 155 15.08 -1.80 8.37
C MET A 155 16.27 -2.76 8.51
N ASP A 156 17.49 -2.31 8.24
CA ASP A 156 18.70 -3.11 8.43
C ASP A 156 18.88 -3.60 9.87
N LYS A 157 18.58 -2.71 10.83
CA LYS A 157 18.61 -3.06 12.26
C LYS A 157 17.59 -4.15 12.58
N ASN A 158 16.36 -4.06 12.06
CA ASN A 158 15.31 -5.04 12.30
C ASN A 158 15.68 -6.40 11.69
N PHE A 159 16.14 -6.42 10.44
CA PHE A 159 16.61 -7.65 9.80
C PHE A 159 17.79 -8.29 10.55
N SER A 160 18.76 -7.48 10.99
CA SER A 160 19.93 -7.98 11.73
C SER A 160 19.58 -8.60 13.09
N ASN A 161 18.42 -8.26 13.66
CA ASN A 161 17.95 -8.74 14.96
C ASN A 161 16.82 -9.78 14.87
N SER A 162 16.54 -10.32 13.68
CA SER A 162 15.46 -11.27 13.45
C SER A 162 15.88 -12.33 12.42
N ASP A 163 15.05 -13.35 12.26
CA ASP A 163 15.19 -14.38 11.22
C ASP A 163 14.29 -14.05 9.98
N VAL A 164 13.70 -12.85 9.92
CA VAL A 164 12.87 -12.42 8.80
C VAL A 164 13.73 -12.23 7.55
N SER A 165 13.34 -12.88 6.46
CA SER A 165 14.05 -12.77 5.18
C SER A 165 13.74 -11.45 4.48
N LYS A 166 14.75 -10.79 3.91
CA LYS A 166 14.59 -9.67 2.96
C LYS A 166 14.06 -10.15 1.62
N GLU A 167 14.34 -11.40 1.24
CA GLU A 167 13.96 -11.97 -0.04
C GLU A 167 12.61 -12.67 0.05
N TYR A 168 11.91 -12.77 -1.09
CA TYR A 168 10.66 -13.50 -1.19
C TYR A 168 10.79 -14.91 -0.62
N THR A 169 9.77 -15.33 0.11
CA THR A 169 9.71 -16.66 0.73
C THR A 169 8.96 -17.65 -0.16
N SER A 170 8.90 -18.90 0.25
CA SER A 170 8.10 -19.94 -0.44
C SER A 170 6.58 -19.68 -0.43
N TYR A 171 6.13 -18.66 0.27
CA TYR A 171 4.73 -18.21 0.29
C TYR A 171 4.43 -17.14 -0.76
N TYR A 172 5.43 -16.69 -1.51
CA TYR A 172 5.21 -15.79 -2.64
C TYR A 172 4.64 -16.59 -3.82
N GLU A 173 3.42 -16.29 -4.20
CA GLU A 173 2.70 -17.00 -5.27
C GLU A 173 2.92 -16.37 -6.66
N GLY A 174 3.76 -15.33 -6.76
CA GLY A 174 4.05 -14.60 -7.99
C GLY A 174 3.40 -13.21 -7.99
N GLU A 175 3.40 -12.59 -9.18
CA GLU A 175 2.89 -11.23 -9.36
C GLU A 175 1.39 -11.15 -9.07
N HIS A 176 1.00 -10.23 -8.19
CA HIS A 176 -0.39 -10.00 -7.82
C HIS A 176 -1.18 -9.32 -8.94
N TYR A 177 -0.53 -8.39 -9.67
CA TYR A 177 -1.11 -7.73 -10.83
C TYR A 177 -0.58 -8.30 -12.14
N GLN A 178 -1.44 -8.35 -13.15
CA GLN A 178 -1.06 -8.65 -14.52
C GLN A 178 -1.14 -7.35 -15.32
N PHE A 179 0.01 -6.69 -15.47
CA PHE A 179 0.09 -5.44 -16.19
C PHE A 179 0.01 -5.66 -17.71
N ALA A 180 -0.68 -4.75 -18.40
CA ALA A 180 -0.67 -4.72 -19.85
C ALA A 180 0.68 -4.25 -20.36
N ASN A 181 1.03 -4.68 -21.59
CA ASN A 181 2.18 -4.15 -22.30
C ASN A 181 1.96 -2.66 -22.63
N GLU A 182 3.01 -1.83 -22.55
CA GLU A 182 2.94 -0.40 -22.85
C GLU A 182 2.50 -0.11 -24.29
N ASP A 183 2.88 -0.98 -25.23
CA ASP A 183 2.47 -0.87 -26.64
C ASP A 183 0.99 -1.24 -26.87
N ASN A 184 0.36 -1.88 -25.90
CA ASN A 184 -1.05 -2.28 -25.96
C ASN A 184 -1.72 -2.09 -24.59
N PRO A 185 -1.86 -0.84 -24.14
CA PRO A 185 -2.45 -0.54 -22.83
C PRO A 185 -3.92 -0.95 -22.76
N VAL A 186 -4.40 -1.25 -21.55
CA VAL A 186 -5.84 -1.47 -21.34
C VAL A 186 -6.55 -0.14 -21.46
N ASP A 187 -7.49 -0.04 -22.41
CA ASP A 187 -8.40 1.10 -22.55
C ASP A 187 -9.82 0.67 -22.14
N LEU A 188 -10.33 1.25 -21.08
CA LEU A 188 -11.67 0.99 -20.56
C LEU A 188 -12.72 1.99 -21.08
N SER A 189 -12.35 2.95 -21.92
CA SER A 189 -13.27 3.99 -22.43
C SER A 189 -14.42 3.42 -23.27
N ASP A 190 -14.20 2.26 -23.91
CA ASP A 190 -15.19 1.57 -24.72
C ASP A 190 -16.08 0.59 -23.91
N ALA A 191 -15.85 0.45 -22.59
CA ALA A 191 -16.72 -0.38 -21.75
C ALA A 191 -18.13 0.22 -21.68
N ALA A 192 -19.16 -0.64 -21.75
CA ALA A 192 -20.55 -0.20 -21.87
C ALA A 192 -21.05 0.67 -20.69
N ASP A 193 -20.40 0.58 -19.56
CA ASP A 193 -20.68 1.32 -18.32
C ASP A 193 -19.56 2.28 -17.92
N ALA A 194 -18.63 2.56 -18.85
CA ALA A 194 -17.57 3.53 -18.61
C ALA A 194 -18.15 4.93 -18.37
N ILE A 195 -17.65 5.60 -17.34
CA ILE A 195 -17.99 6.97 -17.01
C ILE A 195 -16.72 7.80 -16.83
N THR A 196 -16.81 9.08 -17.13
CA THR A 196 -15.72 10.01 -16.83
C THR A 196 -15.60 10.20 -15.32
N ALA A 197 -14.40 10.09 -14.77
CA ALA A 197 -14.10 10.22 -13.35
C ALA A 197 -13.05 11.33 -13.13
N GLU A 198 -13.42 12.60 -13.34
CA GLU A 198 -12.55 13.75 -13.09
C GLU A 198 -12.36 14.01 -11.59
N THR A 199 -13.36 13.68 -10.79
CA THR A 199 -13.31 13.74 -9.32
C THR A 199 -13.88 12.45 -8.75
N VAL A 200 -13.18 11.88 -7.78
CA VAL A 200 -13.58 10.66 -7.09
C VAL A 200 -13.68 10.96 -5.59
N ASP A 201 -14.90 11.14 -5.10
CA ASP A 201 -15.18 11.27 -3.67
C ASP A 201 -15.13 9.90 -3.00
N LEU A 202 -14.28 9.74 -1.99
CA LEU A 202 -14.19 8.49 -1.25
C LEU A 202 -15.22 8.45 -0.10
N PRO A 203 -15.77 7.26 0.23
CA PRO A 203 -16.85 7.14 1.21
C PRO A 203 -16.34 7.18 2.67
N PHE A 204 -15.37 8.04 2.96
CA PHE A 204 -14.73 8.17 4.27
C PHE A 204 -15.11 9.49 4.95
N PRO A 205 -16.17 9.51 5.78
CA PRO A 205 -16.70 10.75 6.33
C PRO A 205 -15.76 11.40 7.37
N HIS A 206 -14.79 10.65 7.91
CA HIS A 206 -13.86 11.16 8.92
C HIS A 206 -12.91 12.21 8.34
N ASN A 207 -12.30 11.91 7.20
CA ASN A 207 -11.31 12.77 6.54
C ASN A 207 -11.86 13.49 5.30
N GLY A 208 -13.01 13.05 4.76
CA GLY A 208 -13.60 13.61 3.56
C GLY A 208 -12.63 13.58 2.38
N SER A 209 -11.94 12.44 2.22
CA SER A 209 -10.94 12.28 1.17
C SER A 209 -11.57 12.20 -0.20
N TYR A 210 -10.86 12.76 -1.17
CA TYR A 210 -11.23 12.74 -2.58
C TYR A 210 -9.97 12.82 -3.46
N LEU A 211 -10.13 12.46 -4.72
CA LEU A 211 -9.07 12.57 -5.72
C LEU A 211 -9.58 13.39 -6.91
N GLU A 212 -8.71 14.23 -7.45
CA GLU A 212 -8.94 15.02 -8.65
C GLU A 212 -7.96 14.61 -9.74
N TYR A 213 -8.49 14.34 -10.93
CA TYR A 213 -7.68 13.96 -12.09
C TYR A 213 -7.11 15.18 -12.78
N ASP A 214 -5.80 15.18 -12.99
CA ASP A 214 -5.13 16.17 -13.84
C ASP A 214 -4.83 15.52 -15.20
N ALA A 215 -5.36 16.12 -16.27
CA ALA A 215 -5.22 15.61 -17.63
C ALA A 215 -3.84 15.90 -18.25
N ASP A 216 -3.07 16.84 -17.70
CA ASP A 216 -1.76 17.20 -18.22
C ASP A 216 -0.72 16.13 -17.90
N ASP A 217 -0.76 15.53 -16.71
CA ASP A 217 0.12 14.45 -16.28
C ASP A 217 -0.57 13.08 -16.13
N GLN A 218 -1.90 13.05 -16.26
CA GLN A 218 -2.71 11.84 -16.20
C GLN A 218 -2.69 11.14 -14.83
N LEU A 219 -2.67 11.94 -13.75
CA LEU A 219 -2.64 11.46 -12.38
C LEU A 219 -3.86 11.93 -11.59
N TYR A 220 -4.23 11.14 -10.58
CA TYR A 220 -5.23 11.50 -9.57
C TYR A 220 -4.54 12.03 -8.32
N TYR A 221 -4.81 13.29 -7.98
CA TYR A 221 -4.24 13.98 -6.83
C TYR A 221 -5.13 13.86 -5.60
N TYR A 222 -4.57 13.29 -4.53
CA TYR A 222 -5.29 13.00 -3.30
C TYR A 222 -5.36 14.22 -2.37
N SER A 223 -6.55 14.44 -1.80
CA SER A 223 -6.84 15.47 -0.81
C SER A 223 -7.66 14.89 0.33
N GLU A 224 -7.45 15.40 1.54
CA GLU A 224 -8.20 15.05 2.73
C GLU A 224 -8.24 16.19 3.74
N TYR A 225 -9.20 16.18 4.66
CA TYR A 225 -9.40 17.26 5.63
C TYR A 225 -9.49 18.65 4.97
N GLY A 226 -10.04 18.70 3.74
CA GLY A 226 -10.26 19.94 2.97
C GLY A 226 -9.00 20.57 2.38
N LYS A 227 -7.90 19.82 2.22
CA LYS A 227 -6.64 20.30 1.65
C LYS A 227 -5.87 19.20 0.93
N ALA A 228 -5.00 19.60 0.02
CA ALA A 228 -4.05 18.70 -0.62
C ALA A 228 -3.22 17.94 0.44
N HIS A 229 -3.06 16.64 0.24
CA HIS A 229 -2.22 15.80 1.07
C HIS A 229 -0.79 15.85 0.52
N VAL A 230 0.10 16.54 1.21
CA VAL A 230 1.49 16.73 0.79
C VAL A 230 2.47 15.99 1.67
N ASP A 231 3.57 15.55 1.09
CA ASP A 231 4.67 14.85 1.74
C ASP A 231 5.86 15.78 1.93
N PRO A 232 6.14 16.26 3.17
CA PRO A 232 7.27 17.12 3.42
C PRO A 232 8.64 16.43 3.23
N GLY A 233 8.67 15.10 3.23
CA GLY A 233 9.87 14.32 2.96
C GLY A 233 10.25 14.30 1.47
N ASN A 234 9.34 14.73 0.58
CA ASN A 234 9.52 14.79 -0.85
C ASN A 234 9.11 16.18 -1.39
N ASP A 235 9.82 17.22 -0.99
CA ASP A 235 9.63 18.61 -1.46
C ASP A 235 8.16 19.10 -1.44
N ASN A 236 7.35 18.59 -0.53
CA ASN A 236 5.91 18.78 -0.45
C ASN A 236 5.14 18.32 -1.71
N ALA A 237 5.61 17.28 -2.38
CA ALA A 237 4.87 16.64 -3.45
C ALA A 237 3.50 16.19 -2.94
N GLN A 238 2.45 16.48 -3.71
CA GLN A 238 1.11 15.97 -3.40
C GLN A 238 1.03 14.49 -3.72
N LEU A 239 0.43 13.73 -2.82
CA LEU A 239 0.16 12.31 -3.04
C LEU A 239 -0.72 12.14 -4.27
N CYS A 240 -0.27 11.31 -5.22
CA CYS A 240 -0.96 11.08 -6.47
C CYS A 240 -0.87 9.63 -6.93
N PHE A 241 -1.80 9.22 -7.77
CA PHE A 241 -1.94 7.86 -8.27
C PHE A 241 -2.31 7.84 -9.74
N LYS A 242 -1.75 6.90 -10.48
CA LYS A 242 -2.11 6.65 -11.87
C LYS A 242 -3.40 5.84 -12.01
N ASN A 243 -3.61 4.89 -11.11
CA ASN A 243 -4.76 3.99 -11.12
C ASN A 243 -5.47 4.00 -9.77
N LEU A 244 -6.79 3.92 -9.80
CA LEU A 244 -7.63 3.80 -8.62
C LEU A 244 -8.45 2.51 -8.71
N LEU A 245 -8.42 1.70 -7.64
CA LEU A 245 -9.23 0.51 -7.49
C LEU A 245 -10.14 0.67 -6.28
N ILE A 246 -11.44 0.85 -6.53
CA ILE A 246 -12.44 1.02 -5.47
C ILE A 246 -13.20 -0.27 -5.29
N GLN A 247 -12.99 -0.91 -4.14
CA GLN A 247 -13.60 -2.18 -3.80
C GLN A 247 -14.70 -1.99 -2.75
N SER A 248 -15.89 -2.54 -3.04
CA SER A 248 -16.96 -2.64 -2.05
C SER A 248 -16.89 -4.02 -1.39
N ALA A 249 -16.59 -4.04 -0.10
CA ALA A 249 -16.51 -5.26 0.69
C ALA A 249 -17.47 -5.22 1.88
N GLY A 250 -18.05 -6.38 2.22
CA GLY A 250 -18.70 -6.56 3.51
C GLY A 250 -17.69 -6.45 4.66
N PHE A 251 -18.17 -6.26 5.87
CA PHE A 251 -17.33 -6.30 7.04
C PHE A 251 -18.06 -6.84 8.27
N THR A 252 -17.29 -7.38 9.20
CA THR A 252 -17.76 -7.76 10.54
C THR A 252 -17.11 -6.85 11.57
N GLN A 253 -17.91 -6.24 12.44
CA GLN A 253 -17.36 -5.53 13.61
C GLN A 253 -16.87 -6.57 14.62
N TYR A 254 -15.60 -6.46 15.00
CA TYR A 254 -14.95 -7.48 15.81
C TYR A 254 -15.08 -7.23 17.32
N ASP A 255 -15.11 -5.97 17.72
CA ASP A 255 -15.14 -5.61 19.13
C ASP A 255 -15.94 -4.32 19.45
N GLU A 256 -15.96 -3.96 20.72
CA GLU A 256 -16.64 -2.76 21.23
C GLU A 256 -15.99 -1.43 20.83
N HIS A 257 -14.74 -1.47 20.33
CA HIS A 257 -14.04 -0.31 19.79
C HIS A 257 -14.40 -0.05 18.33
N GLY A 258 -15.27 -0.89 17.75
CA GLY A 258 -15.73 -0.77 16.37
C GLY A 258 -14.70 -1.21 15.35
N TYR A 259 -13.64 -1.91 15.75
CA TYR A 259 -12.66 -2.45 14.80
C TYR A 259 -13.30 -3.51 13.92
N MET A 260 -12.84 -3.60 12.69
CA MET A 260 -13.51 -4.35 11.65
C MET A 260 -12.53 -5.33 10.99
N ILE A 261 -13.12 -6.42 10.50
CA ILE A 261 -12.47 -7.28 9.51
C ILE A 261 -13.33 -7.20 8.25
N PHE A 262 -12.72 -6.85 7.13
CA PHE A 262 -13.37 -6.84 5.83
C PHE A 262 -13.39 -8.25 5.22
N ASP A 263 -14.44 -8.53 4.47
CA ASP A 263 -14.60 -9.77 3.71
C ASP A 263 -13.76 -9.66 2.41
N VAL A 264 -12.42 -9.71 2.55
CA VAL A 264 -11.47 -9.61 1.42
C VAL A 264 -11.09 -10.97 0.86
N ILE A 265 -11.35 -12.05 1.59
CA ILE A 265 -11.21 -13.42 1.10
C ILE A 265 -12.51 -13.78 0.39
N THR A 266 -12.58 -13.53 -0.90
CA THR A 266 -13.62 -14.07 -1.74
C THR A 266 -13.09 -15.33 -2.39
N SER A 267 -13.74 -16.47 -2.13
CA SER A 267 -13.59 -17.61 -3.01
C SER A 267 -14.11 -17.18 -4.38
N GLY A 268 -13.19 -16.83 -5.27
CA GLY A 268 -13.48 -16.60 -6.68
C GLY A 268 -13.94 -17.85 -7.37
#